data_8669b1562d8798373ed516fe0f8f37f2
#
_entry.id   8669b1562d8798373ed516fe0f8f37f2
#
_cell.length_a   1.000
_cell.length_b   1.000
_cell.length_c   1.000
_cell.angle_alpha   90.00
_cell.angle_beta   90.00
_cell.angle_gamma   90.00
#
_symmetry.space_group_name_H-M   'P 1'
#
loop_
_entity.id
_entity.type
_entity.pdbx_description
1 polymer ?
#
loop_
_entity_poly.entity_id
_entity_poly.type
_entity_poly.pdbx_seq_one_letter_code
_entity_poly.pdbx_strand_id
1 'polypeptide(L)'
;MKLQILQENLEKAVNIASRFASAKAQLPVLGNILLSSQKSKVYVNSTNLEVSVSVQVGSKVEEEGEISIPARTISDLVSNLPKETISIESEKEQLRVSAPGFSSKILGMNSSDFPKIPTSISKEGSVSLPLKEFLEALSLTTFATSVDETRPVLTGVLFLWNKEGLTMVATDGFRLSQKRMTLDVQKKQKGEESIIIPKLVLSELSRLEVEGDEILFSREDKEKQVIFGVGDVVLTSRLLEGSYPDFAKIIPKSSSLKVLLDKEEFARAVRLASIFARDAANMVKIKVSKDGIKISGESGNSGSQETEVEAKVEDPEKVTRAEWEIAFNYRFLEDFLHSVKGEEVEMGFTTPDKAGVFTDTSDKNYLHLIMPVKIQG
;
A
#
# COMPACT_ATOMS: atom_id res chain seq x y z
N MET A 1 -20.85 30.38 1.18
CA MET A 1 -20.81 29.28 0.17
C MET A 1 -22.23 28.76 -0.04
N LYS A 2 -22.64 28.64 -1.31
CA LYS A 2 -23.94 28.05 -1.65
C LYS A 2 -23.80 27.23 -2.92
N LEU A 3 -24.20 25.96 -2.89
CA LEU A 3 -24.02 25.02 -4.01
C LEU A 3 -25.01 23.87 -4.01
N GLN A 4 -25.12 23.19 -5.16
CA GLN A 4 -25.87 21.95 -5.34
C GLN A 4 -24.90 20.88 -5.86
N ILE A 5 -24.99 19.66 -5.30
CA ILE A 5 -24.10 18.55 -5.59
C ILE A 5 -24.88 17.22 -5.54
N LEU A 6 -24.50 16.25 -6.35
CA LEU A 6 -25.02 14.88 -6.23
C LEU A 6 -24.50 14.23 -4.95
N GLN A 7 -25.42 13.66 -4.17
CA GLN A 7 -25.08 12.99 -2.90
C GLN A 7 -24.00 11.93 -3.09
N GLU A 8 -24.11 11.05 -4.10
CA GLU A 8 -23.16 9.95 -4.37
C GLU A 8 -21.73 10.48 -4.62
N ASN A 9 -21.59 11.61 -5.33
CA ASN A 9 -20.30 12.19 -5.61
C ASN A 9 -19.67 12.80 -4.35
N LEU A 10 -20.48 13.49 -3.54
CA LEU A 10 -20.01 14.03 -2.26
C LEU A 10 -19.66 12.93 -1.27
N GLU A 11 -20.46 11.87 -1.21
CA GLU A 11 -20.22 10.71 -0.34
C GLU A 11 -18.87 10.05 -0.66
N LYS A 12 -18.58 9.77 -1.93
CA LYS A 12 -17.29 9.23 -2.35
C LYS A 12 -16.13 10.12 -1.90
N ALA A 13 -16.23 11.42 -2.15
CA ALA A 13 -15.17 12.37 -1.79
C ALA A 13 -14.97 12.49 -0.28
N VAL A 14 -16.06 12.57 0.48
CA VAL A 14 -16.01 12.65 1.95
C VAL A 14 -15.47 11.33 2.54
N ASN A 15 -15.85 10.19 2.01
CA ASN A 15 -15.34 8.88 2.45
C ASN A 15 -13.84 8.73 2.20
N ILE A 16 -13.32 9.25 1.09
CA ILE A 16 -11.88 9.31 0.84
C ILE A 16 -11.22 10.26 1.86
N ALA A 17 -11.70 11.49 1.95
CA ALA A 17 -11.10 12.54 2.79
C ALA A 17 -11.12 12.18 4.29
N SER A 18 -12.19 11.54 4.77
CA SER A 18 -12.34 11.21 6.20
C SER A 18 -11.25 10.26 6.73
N ARG A 19 -10.61 9.46 5.85
CA ARG A 19 -9.52 8.56 6.24
C ARG A 19 -8.25 9.30 6.66
N PHE A 20 -8.09 10.55 6.23
CA PHE A 20 -6.93 11.39 6.52
C PHE A 20 -7.18 12.37 7.68
N ALA A 21 -8.43 12.47 8.15
CA ALA A 21 -8.77 13.25 9.31
C ALA A 21 -8.36 12.54 10.61
N SER A 22 -7.67 13.26 11.50
CA SER A 22 -7.17 12.69 12.75
C SER A 22 -8.02 13.13 13.94
N ALA A 23 -8.93 12.27 14.40
CA ALA A 23 -9.76 12.53 15.58
C ALA A 23 -8.97 12.67 16.91
N LYS A 24 -7.71 12.25 16.94
CA LYS A 24 -6.82 12.29 18.11
C LYS A 24 -5.74 13.37 18.01
N ALA A 25 -5.79 14.23 16.97
CA ALA A 25 -4.80 15.28 16.80
C ALA A 25 -4.86 16.34 17.90
N GLN A 26 -3.72 16.93 18.23
CA GLN A 26 -3.64 18.05 19.19
C GLN A 26 -4.36 19.30 18.67
N LEU A 27 -4.44 19.48 17.35
CA LEU A 27 -5.16 20.55 16.70
C LEU A 27 -6.54 20.07 16.29
N PRO A 28 -7.65 20.60 16.87
CA PRO A 28 -9.00 20.13 16.56
C PRO A 28 -9.38 20.19 15.08
N VAL A 29 -8.84 21.15 14.32
CA VAL A 29 -9.08 21.33 12.89
C VAL A 29 -8.63 20.13 12.05
N LEU A 30 -7.66 19.35 12.52
CA LEU A 30 -7.19 18.13 11.84
C LEU A 30 -8.18 16.94 11.94
N GLY A 31 -9.18 17.04 12.81
CA GLY A 31 -10.33 16.13 12.85
C GLY A 31 -11.43 16.50 11.85
N ASN A 32 -11.23 17.57 11.09
CA ASN A 32 -12.21 18.14 10.18
C ASN A 32 -11.86 17.85 8.71
N ILE A 33 -12.87 18.01 7.87
CA ILE A 33 -12.76 18.14 6.42
C ILE A 33 -12.99 19.61 6.07
N LEU A 34 -12.14 20.20 5.22
CA LEU A 34 -12.37 21.50 4.63
C LEU A 34 -13.12 21.32 3.30
N LEU A 35 -14.32 21.88 3.23
CA LEU A 35 -15.05 22.08 1.97
C LEU A 35 -14.69 23.47 1.42
N SER A 36 -14.17 23.50 0.19
CA SER A 36 -13.85 24.74 -0.52
C SER A 36 -14.49 24.72 -1.89
N SER A 37 -15.28 25.72 -2.24
CA SER A 37 -15.96 25.81 -3.53
C SER A 37 -15.36 26.92 -4.40
N GLN A 38 -15.04 26.58 -5.64
CA GLN A 38 -14.48 27.50 -6.63
C GLN A 38 -15.08 27.21 -8.01
N LYS A 39 -15.66 28.21 -8.64
CA LYS A 39 -16.30 28.11 -9.97
C LYS A 39 -17.38 27.01 -9.98
N SER A 40 -17.15 25.91 -10.68
CA SER A 40 -18.10 24.78 -10.81
C SER A 40 -17.63 23.52 -10.07
N LYS A 41 -16.78 23.68 -9.06
CA LYS A 41 -16.13 22.57 -8.37
C LYS A 41 -16.16 22.78 -6.87
N VAL A 42 -16.23 21.67 -6.15
CA VAL A 42 -15.99 21.61 -4.70
C VAL A 42 -14.75 20.76 -4.47
N TYR A 43 -13.87 21.21 -3.61
CA TYR A 43 -12.72 20.48 -3.11
C TYR A 43 -13.02 20.01 -1.71
N VAL A 44 -12.88 18.70 -1.50
CA VAL A 44 -13.04 18.05 -0.20
C VAL A 44 -11.65 17.71 0.29
N ASN A 45 -11.16 18.47 1.27
CA ASN A 45 -9.77 18.46 1.71
C ASN A 45 -9.62 17.91 3.11
N SER A 46 -8.61 17.12 3.37
CA SER A 46 -8.25 16.62 4.69
C SER A 46 -6.76 16.42 4.86
N THR A 47 -6.25 16.53 6.09
CA THR A 47 -4.83 16.32 6.39
C THR A 47 -4.62 15.97 7.88
N ASN A 48 -3.55 15.21 8.14
CA ASN A 48 -2.99 15.00 9.47
C ASN A 48 -1.58 15.62 9.62
N LEU A 49 -1.19 16.51 8.70
CA LEU A 49 0.12 17.17 8.55
C LEU A 49 1.24 16.30 7.96
N GLU A 50 1.09 15.00 7.95
CA GLU A 50 2.04 14.07 7.30
C GLU A 50 1.54 13.69 5.91
N VAL A 51 0.26 13.43 5.80
CA VAL A 51 -0.43 13.09 4.56
C VAL A 51 -1.62 14.02 4.39
N SER A 52 -1.90 14.44 3.18
CA SER A 52 -3.09 15.21 2.83
C SER A 52 -3.76 14.65 1.59
N VAL A 53 -5.06 14.91 1.50
CA VAL A 53 -5.89 14.57 0.33
C VAL A 53 -6.75 15.75 -0.06
N SER A 54 -6.87 15.95 -1.36
CA SER A 54 -7.86 16.84 -1.98
C SER A 54 -8.63 16.05 -3.03
N VAL A 55 -9.94 15.99 -2.87
CA VAL A 55 -10.84 15.35 -3.84
C VAL A 55 -11.69 16.42 -4.50
N GLN A 56 -11.59 16.53 -5.82
CA GLN A 56 -12.37 17.47 -6.60
C GLN A 56 -13.70 16.83 -7.00
N VAL A 57 -14.80 17.56 -6.83
CA VAL A 57 -16.15 17.10 -7.19
C VAL A 57 -16.84 18.16 -8.02
N GLY A 58 -17.47 17.76 -9.11
CA GLY A 58 -18.33 18.65 -9.92
C GLY A 58 -19.57 19.07 -9.14
N SER A 59 -19.89 20.36 -9.20
CA SER A 59 -21.03 20.92 -8.48
C SER A 59 -21.56 22.19 -9.19
N LYS A 60 -22.81 22.54 -8.90
CA LYS A 60 -23.37 23.82 -9.31
C LYS A 60 -23.16 24.82 -8.18
N VAL A 61 -22.14 25.66 -8.29
CA VAL A 61 -21.80 26.67 -7.29
C VAL A 61 -22.55 27.96 -7.59
N GLU A 62 -23.33 28.45 -6.64
CA GLU A 62 -24.02 29.74 -6.68
C GLU A 62 -23.19 30.83 -5.97
N GLU A 63 -22.58 30.48 -4.83
CA GLU A 63 -21.68 31.34 -4.06
C GLU A 63 -20.45 30.56 -3.62
N GLU A 64 -19.27 31.08 -3.93
CA GLU A 64 -18.00 30.51 -3.49
C GLU A 64 -17.81 30.70 -1.97
N GLY A 65 -17.00 29.84 -1.38
CA GLY A 65 -16.63 29.96 0.04
C GLY A 65 -16.02 28.68 0.57
N GLU A 66 -15.70 28.71 1.86
CA GLU A 66 -15.01 27.62 2.54
C GLU A 66 -15.58 27.42 3.93
N ILE A 67 -15.55 26.18 4.41
CA ILE A 67 -15.89 25.82 5.78
C ILE A 67 -15.20 24.54 6.20
N SER A 68 -14.68 24.50 7.41
CA SER A 68 -14.09 23.31 8.03
C SER A 68 -15.13 22.64 8.95
N ILE A 69 -15.41 21.36 8.75
CA ILE A 69 -16.48 20.61 9.42
C ILE A 69 -15.98 19.27 9.95
N PRO A 70 -16.49 18.77 11.08
CA PRO A 70 -16.07 17.47 11.64
C PRO A 70 -16.26 16.35 10.63
N ALA A 71 -15.16 15.66 10.30
CA ALA A 71 -15.11 14.61 9.27
C ALA A 71 -16.11 13.48 9.52
N ARG A 72 -16.21 13.02 10.76
CA ARG A 72 -17.14 11.96 11.14
C ARG A 72 -18.60 12.38 10.95
N THR A 73 -18.96 13.58 11.39
CA THR A 73 -20.33 14.06 11.31
C THR A 73 -20.80 14.21 9.86
N ILE A 74 -19.97 14.78 8.98
CA ILE A 74 -20.35 14.94 7.59
C ILE A 74 -20.38 13.60 6.86
N SER A 75 -19.45 12.68 7.17
CA SER A 75 -19.43 11.34 6.59
C SER A 75 -20.68 10.54 6.96
N ASP A 76 -21.00 10.49 8.26
CA ASP A 76 -22.21 9.80 8.76
C ASP A 76 -23.48 10.41 8.17
N LEU A 77 -23.53 11.74 8.04
CA LEU A 77 -24.68 12.43 7.47
C LEU A 77 -24.86 12.08 5.98
N VAL A 78 -23.82 12.31 5.18
CA VAL A 78 -23.92 12.19 3.72
C VAL A 78 -24.19 10.74 3.29
N SER A 79 -23.63 9.76 3.99
CA SER A 79 -23.88 8.33 3.72
C SER A 79 -25.33 7.89 3.99
N ASN A 80 -26.09 8.63 4.77
CA ASN A 80 -27.48 8.31 5.10
C ASN A 80 -28.49 9.18 4.34
N LEU A 81 -28.06 10.10 3.47
CA LEU A 81 -28.94 10.88 2.63
C LEU A 81 -29.40 10.09 1.39
N PRO A 82 -30.58 10.39 0.84
CA PRO A 82 -31.01 9.79 -0.42
C PRO A 82 -30.08 10.18 -1.56
N LYS A 83 -29.95 9.29 -2.54
CA LYS A 83 -29.12 9.45 -3.75
C LYS A 83 -29.72 10.45 -4.73
N GLU A 84 -29.79 11.69 -4.33
CA GLU A 84 -30.37 12.82 -5.06
C GLU A 84 -29.42 14.02 -5.06
N THR A 85 -29.84 15.09 -5.70
CA THR A 85 -29.15 16.39 -5.60
C THR A 85 -29.43 17.01 -4.23
N ILE A 86 -28.38 17.30 -3.49
CA ILE A 86 -28.41 17.97 -2.19
C ILE A 86 -27.93 19.40 -2.32
N SER A 87 -28.48 20.28 -1.47
CA SER A 87 -28.08 21.67 -1.36
C SER A 87 -27.19 21.85 -0.11
N ILE A 88 -26.10 22.55 -0.29
CA ILE A 88 -25.13 22.86 0.76
C ILE A 88 -25.02 24.39 0.86
N GLU A 89 -25.22 24.93 2.05
CA GLU A 89 -25.06 26.34 2.35
C GLU A 89 -24.18 26.51 3.60
N SER A 90 -23.20 27.41 3.54
CA SER A 90 -22.44 27.77 4.74
C SER A 90 -22.67 29.24 5.09
N GLU A 91 -22.96 29.51 6.35
CA GLU A 91 -23.02 30.84 6.91
C GLU A 91 -22.18 30.86 8.19
N LYS A 92 -21.16 31.74 8.22
CA LYS A 92 -20.17 31.78 9.30
C LYS A 92 -19.57 30.39 9.53
N GLU A 93 -19.67 29.86 10.74
CA GLU A 93 -19.14 28.54 11.15
C GLU A 93 -20.23 27.45 11.17
N GLN A 94 -21.28 27.60 10.37
CA GLN A 94 -22.34 26.58 10.23
C GLN A 94 -22.48 26.13 8.79
N LEU A 95 -22.58 24.84 8.61
CA LEU A 95 -22.95 24.19 7.34
C LEU A 95 -24.39 23.69 7.44
N ARG A 96 -25.24 24.14 6.51
CA ARG A 96 -26.56 23.57 6.29
C ARG A 96 -26.51 22.57 5.13
N VAL A 97 -27.02 21.38 5.33
CA VAL A 97 -27.21 20.37 4.30
C VAL A 97 -28.68 20.08 4.17
N SER A 98 -29.24 20.21 2.98
CA SER A 98 -30.67 20.02 2.71
C SER A 98 -30.89 19.09 1.54
N ALA A 99 -31.88 18.20 1.68
CA ALA A 99 -32.41 17.32 0.66
C ALA A 99 -33.96 17.30 0.75
N PRO A 100 -34.71 16.75 -0.19
CA PRO A 100 -36.15 16.64 -0.08
C PRO A 100 -36.57 15.99 1.23
N GLY A 101 -37.37 16.73 2.03
CA GLY A 101 -37.85 16.29 3.34
C GLY A 101 -36.81 16.28 4.47
N PHE A 102 -35.58 16.77 4.22
CA PHE A 102 -34.49 16.77 5.20
C PHE A 102 -33.76 18.12 5.25
N SER A 103 -33.40 18.55 6.42
CA SER A 103 -32.49 19.67 6.65
C SER A 103 -31.70 19.49 7.94
N SER A 104 -30.41 19.70 7.87
CA SER A 104 -29.48 19.58 8.99
C SER A 104 -28.59 20.81 9.09
N LYS A 105 -28.11 21.11 10.30
CA LYS A 105 -27.08 22.12 10.57
C LYS A 105 -25.92 21.48 11.31
N ILE A 106 -24.73 21.62 10.76
CA ILE A 106 -23.48 21.13 11.34
C ILE A 106 -22.67 22.35 11.80
N LEU A 107 -22.20 22.32 13.03
CA LEU A 107 -21.25 23.32 13.52
C LEU A 107 -19.86 22.99 12.96
N GLY A 108 -19.23 23.98 12.37
CA GLY A 108 -17.89 23.91 11.80
C GLY A 108 -16.92 24.82 12.55
N MET A 109 -15.79 25.04 11.89
CA MET A 109 -14.73 25.94 12.34
C MET A 109 -14.32 26.85 11.20
N ASN A 110 -13.61 27.92 11.52
CA ASN A 110 -13.07 28.84 10.52
C ASN A 110 -12.09 28.08 9.58
N SER A 111 -12.25 28.29 8.27
CA SER A 111 -11.39 27.70 7.25
C SER A 111 -9.93 28.19 7.32
N SER A 112 -9.70 29.42 7.85
CA SER A 112 -8.37 29.99 8.00
C SER A 112 -7.43 29.20 8.90
N ASP A 113 -7.98 28.40 9.81
CA ASP A 113 -7.21 27.56 10.73
C ASP A 113 -6.80 26.22 10.08
N PHE A 114 -7.37 25.90 8.92
CA PHE A 114 -7.05 24.67 8.19
C PHE A 114 -5.72 24.81 7.43
N PRO A 115 -4.81 23.83 7.53
CA PRO A 115 -3.54 23.86 6.83
C PRO A 115 -3.72 23.94 5.30
N LYS A 116 -2.89 24.73 4.64
CA LYS A 116 -2.87 24.76 3.17
C LYS A 116 -2.29 23.46 2.63
N ILE A 117 -3.01 22.84 1.72
CA ILE A 117 -2.59 21.60 1.06
C ILE A 117 -2.66 21.75 -0.45
N PRO A 118 -1.85 21.00 -1.23
CA PRO A 118 -1.97 20.95 -2.68
C PRO A 118 -3.34 20.40 -3.11
N THR A 119 -4.01 21.10 -4.02
CA THR A 119 -5.30 20.71 -4.60
C THR A 119 -5.20 20.31 -6.07
N SER A 120 -4.02 20.41 -6.65
CA SER A 120 -3.75 20.04 -8.04
C SER A 120 -2.29 19.61 -8.19
N ILE A 121 -2.01 18.84 -9.24
CA ILE A 121 -0.67 18.48 -9.65
C ILE A 121 -0.45 19.01 -11.08
N SER A 122 0.72 19.62 -11.32
CA SER A 122 1.08 20.07 -12.67
C SER A 122 1.60 18.89 -13.49
N LYS A 123 1.15 18.76 -14.74
CA LYS A 123 1.74 17.82 -15.69
C LYS A 123 3.17 18.18 -16.04
N GLU A 124 3.51 19.48 -16.05
CA GLU A 124 4.88 19.92 -16.20
C GLU A 124 5.69 19.62 -14.94
N GLY A 125 6.77 18.84 -15.09
CA GLY A 125 7.62 18.43 -13.96
C GLY A 125 7.17 17.15 -13.26
N SER A 126 5.98 16.61 -13.55
CA SER A 126 5.54 15.31 -13.05
C SER A 126 5.95 14.16 -13.98
N VAL A 127 6.02 12.97 -13.43
CA VAL A 127 6.18 11.70 -14.16
C VAL A 127 4.81 11.05 -14.23
N SER A 128 4.39 10.63 -15.44
CA SER A 128 3.19 9.83 -15.63
C SER A 128 3.55 8.35 -15.57
N LEU A 129 2.81 7.57 -14.77
CA LEU A 129 2.97 6.14 -14.61
C LEU A 129 1.67 5.42 -14.99
N PRO A 130 1.73 4.23 -15.62
CA PRO A 130 0.54 3.43 -15.84
C PRO A 130 -0.10 3.05 -14.51
N LEU A 131 -1.34 3.49 -14.27
CA LEU A 131 -2.02 3.34 -12.98
C LEU A 131 -2.11 1.87 -12.54
N LYS A 132 -2.56 1.01 -13.43
CA LYS A 132 -2.75 -0.43 -13.13
C LYS A 132 -1.45 -1.10 -12.70
N GLU A 133 -0.38 -0.89 -13.47
CA GLU A 133 0.94 -1.47 -13.18
C GLU A 133 1.54 -0.90 -11.90
N PHE A 134 1.34 0.39 -11.65
CA PHE A 134 1.78 1.04 -10.42
C PHE A 134 1.07 0.48 -9.19
N LEU A 135 -0.26 0.34 -9.22
CA LEU A 135 -1.03 -0.25 -8.12
C LEU A 135 -0.67 -1.72 -7.90
N GLU A 136 -0.40 -2.46 -8.97
CA GLU A 136 0.10 -3.83 -8.86
C GLU A 136 1.48 -3.88 -8.20
N ALA A 137 2.40 -3.00 -8.58
CA ALA A 137 3.72 -2.90 -7.94
C ALA A 137 3.62 -2.54 -6.45
N LEU A 138 2.68 -1.68 -6.07
CA LEU A 138 2.38 -1.38 -4.67
C LEU A 138 1.86 -2.60 -3.92
N SER A 139 0.95 -3.38 -4.50
CA SER A 139 0.40 -4.59 -3.86
C SER A 139 1.47 -5.66 -3.61
N LEU A 140 2.48 -5.74 -4.52
CA LEU A 140 3.60 -6.65 -4.42
C LEU A 140 4.69 -6.21 -3.44
N THR A 141 4.66 -4.97 -2.95
CA THR A 141 5.75 -4.44 -2.11
C THR A 141 5.30 -3.94 -0.74
N THR A 142 4.20 -3.21 -0.64
CA THR A 142 3.80 -2.51 0.59
C THR A 142 3.58 -3.41 1.81
N PHE A 143 3.20 -4.67 1.61
CA PHE A 143 2.99 -5.63 2.71
C PHE A 143 4.28 -5.99 3.45
N ALA A 144 5.44 -5.87 2.79
CA ALA A 144 6.75 -6.19 3.38
C ALA A 144 7.35 -5.05 4.21
N THR A 145 6.69 -3.88 4.32
CA THR A 145 7.15 -2.79 5.20
C THR A 145 7.04 -3.16 6.67
N SER A 146 7.92 -2.57 7.49
CA SER A 146 7.88 -2.70 8.95
C SER A 146 6.69 -1.96 9.57
N VAL A 147 6.22 -2.47 10.70
CA VAL A 147 5.31 -1.78 11.62
C VAL A 147 6.04 -1.17 12.83
N ASP A 148 7.34 -1.38 12.91
CA ASP A 148 8.21 -0.91 13.99
C ASP A 148 8.63 0.55 13.74
N GLU A 149 8.00 1.49 14.43
CA GLU A 149 8.25 2.92 14.32
C GLU A 149 9.62 3.34 14.87
N THR A 150 10.34 2.46 15.58
CA THR A 150 11.72 2.74 16.02
C THR A 150 12.71 2.74 14.86
N ARG A 151 12.30 2.18 13.71
CA ARG A 151 13.04 2.18 12.45
C ARG A 151 12.21 2.84 11.34
N PRO A 152 12.01 4.16 11.37
CA PRO A 152 11.05 4.84 10.50
C PRO A 152 11.26 4.58 9.00
N VAL A 153 12.53 4.49 8.54
CA VAL A 153 12.86 4.23 7.13
C VAL A 153 12.28 2.91 6.60
N LEU A 154 12.05 1.91 7.47
CA LEU A 154 11.47 0.62 7.10
C LEU A 154 9.94 0.63 7.10
N THR A 155 9.30 1.67 7.63
CA THR A 155 7.83 1.80 7.59
C THR A 155 7.32 2.32 6.25
N GLY A 156 8.23 2.62 5.32
CA GLY A 156 7.93 3.04 3.96
C GLY A 156 8.50 2.11 2.90
N VAL A 157 8.16 2.41 1.67
CA VAL A 157 8.69 1.76 0.47
C VAL A 157 9.76 2.66 -0.14
N LEU A 158 10.93 2.08 -0.42
CA LEU A 158 11.99 2.74 -1.16
C LEU A 158 11.65 2.76 -2.65
N PHE A 159 11.61 3.93 -3.25
CA PHE A 159 11.49 4.15 -4.68
C PHE A 159 12.86 4.52 -5.24
N LEU A 160 13.37 3.73 -6.16
CA LEU A 160 14.63 3.92 -6.86
C LEU A 160 14.35 4.17 -8.32
N TRP A 161 14.66 5.37 -8.76
CA TRP A 161 14.54 5.75 -10.16
C TRP A 161 15.89 5.59 -10.86
N ASN A 162 15.89 4.97 -12.00
CA ASN A 162 17.04 4.84 -12.87
C ASN A 162 16.62 4.93 -14.35
N LYS A 163 17.56 4.72 -15.27
CA LYS A 163 17.30 4.76 -16.71
C LYS A 163 16.35 3.68 -17.23
N GLU A 164 16.21 2.59 -16.49
CA GLU A 164 15.37 1.44 -16.85
C GLU A 164 13.94 1.58 -16.32
N GLY A 165 13.72 2.49 -15.38
CA GLY A 165 12.42 2.75 -14.79
C GLY A 165 12.43 2.94 -13.28
N LEU A 166 11.41 2.41 -12.63
CA LEU A 166 11.20 2.50 -11.18
C LEU A 166 11.36 1.13 -10.53
N THR A 167 12.21 1.05 -9.51
CA THR A 167 12.29 -0.11 -8.61
C THR A 167 11.71 0.26 -7.26
N MET A 168 10.74 -0.50 -6.79
CA MET A 168 10.15 -0.38 -5.46
C MET A 168 10.70 -1.49 -4.57
N VAL A 169 11.12 -1.14 -3.35
CA VAL A 169 11.67 -2.09 -2.37
C VAL A 169 11.05 -1.83 -1.00
N ALA A 170 10.62 -2.88 -0.34
CA ALA A 170 10.14 -2.84 1.04
C ALA A 170 10.73 -3.98 1.86
N THR A 171 11.07 -3.71 3.12
CA THR A 171 11.58 -4.73 4.05
C THR A 171 11.24 -4.36 5.51
N ASP A 172 11.05 -5.38 6.34
CA ASP A 172 10.94 -5.25 7.80
C ASP A 172 12.20 -5.78 8.52
N GLY A 173 13.20 -6.24 7.75
CA GLY A 173 14.44 -6.86 8.23
C GLY A 173 14.40 -8.38 8.30
N PHE A 174 13.21 -9.00 8.15
CA PHE A 174 13.02 -10.47 8.10
C PHE A 174 12.57 -10.96 6.74
N ARG A 175 12.00 -10.08 5.94
CA ARG A 175 11.59 -10.32 4.55
C ARG A 175 11.84 -9.07 3.72
N LEU A 176 11.88 -9.24 2.41
CA LEU A 176 12.04 -8.14 1.46
C LEU A 176 11.21 -8.42 0.22
N SER A 177 10.49 -7.43 -0.27
CA SER A 177 9.85 -7.46 -1.59
C SER A 177 10.49 -6.42 -2.49
N GLN A 178 10.78 -6.80 -3.73
CA GLN A 178 11.27 -5.93 -4.78
C GLN A 178 10.45 -6.11 -6.05
N LYS A 179 9.93 -5.02 -6.57
CA LYS A 179 9.25 -4.97 -7.88
C LYS A 179 9.89 -3.92 -8.76
N ARG A 180 10.18 -4.28 -10.01
CA ARG A 180 10.68 -3.37 -11.04
C ARG A 180 9.58 -3.07 -12.05
N MET A 181 9.43 -1.80 -12.37
CA MET A 181 8.58 -1.31 -13.44
C MET A 181 9.48 -0.73 -14.53
N THR A 182 9.44 -1.31 -15.72
CA THR A 182 10.15 -0.77 -16.87
C THR A 182 9.35 0.41 -17.41
N LEU A 183 9.95 1.57 -17.46
CA LEU A 183 9.31 2.81 -17.89
C LEU A 183 10.16 3.48 -18.96
N ASP A 184 9.52 4.04 -19.98
CA ASP A 184 10.21 4.87 -20.95
C ASP A 184 10.48 6.28 -20.38
N VAL A 185 11.51 6.38 -19.55
CA VAL A 185 11.86 7.59 -18.78
C VAL A 185 12.72 8.57 -19.58
N GLN A 186 12.67 8.53 -20.90
CA GLN A 186 13.62 9.23 -21.79
C GLN A 186 13.76 10.74 -21.59
N LYS A 187 12.99 11.42 -20.75
CA LYS A 187 12.97 12.90 -20.80
C LYS A 187 13.22 13.70 -19.52
N LYS A 188 13.23 13.16 -18.30
CA LYS A 188 13.20 14.04 -17.10
C LYS A 188 14.11 13.71 -15.92
N GLN A 189 14.80 12.57 -15.87
CA GLN A 189 15.65 12.28 -14.70
C GLN A 189 17.14 12.33 -15.01
N LYS A 190 17.83 13.24 -14.36
CA LYS A 190 19.30 13.36 -14.38
C LYS A 190 19.88 12.58 -13.20
N GLY A 191 20.06 11.24 -13.37
CA GLY A 191 20.74 10.43 -12.38
C GLY A 191 19.87 9.39 -11.67
N GLU A 192 20.49 8.65 -10.75
CA GLU A 192 19.79 7.74 -9.82
C GLU A 192 19.23 8.56 -8.66
N GLU A 193 17.93 8.49 -8.46
CA GLU A 193 17.25 9.14 -7.34
C GLU A 193 16.59 8.09 -6.45
N SER A 194 16.69 8.29 -5.15
CA SER A 194 16.05 7.43 -4.16
C SER A 194 15.23 8.25 -3.17
N ILE A 195 14.01 7.79 -2.91
CA ILE A 195 13.12 8.38 -1.90
C ILE A 195 12.42 7.26 -1.14
N ILE A 196 12.05 7.54 0.11
CA ILE A 196 11.28 6.61 0.93
C ILE A 196 9.91 7.21 1.17
N ILE A 197 8.88 6.52 0.70
CA ILE A 197 7.49 6.98 0.78
C ILE A 197 6.77 6.17 1.87
N PRO A 198 6.10 6.83 2.83
CA PRO A 198 5.37 6.14 3.89
C PRO A 198 4.35 5.15 3.36
N LYS A 199 4.24 3.98 4.00
CA LYS A 199 3.23 2.96 3.66
C LYS A 199 1.82 3.53 3.64
N LEU A 200 1.50 4.44 4.56
CA LEU A 200 0.15 5.00 4.72
C LEU A 200 -0.40 5.55 3.40
N VAL A 201 0.32 6.48 2.76
CA VAL A 201 -0.15 7.10 1.51
C VAL A 201 -0.23 6.08 0.37
N LEU A 202 0.71 5.13 0.29
CA LEU A 202 0.72 4.09 -0.73
C LEU A 202 -0.44 3.11 -0.57
N SER A 203 -0.79 2.77 0.68
CA SER A 203 -1.96 1.94 0.98
C SER A 203 -3.26 2.66 0.65
N GLU A 204 -3.35 3.96 0.88
CA GLU A 204 -4.53 4.74 0.51
C GLU A 204 -4.66 4.88 -1.01
N LEU A 205 -3.55 5.05 -1.74
CA LEU A 205 -3.56 5.00 -3.21
C LEU A 205 -4.12 3.68 -3.74
N SER A 206 -3.74 2.55 -3.14
CA SER A 206 -4.22 1.22 -3.54
C SER A 206 -5.72 0.99 -3.26
N ARG A 207 -6.32 1.82 -2.41
CA ARG A 207 -7.76 1.76 -2.06
C ARG A 207 -8.62 2.74 -2.85
N LEU A 208 -8.00 3.59 -3.68
CA LEU A 208 -8.76 4.53 -4.47
C LEU A 208 -9.48 3.80 -5.60
N GLU A 209 -10.79 3.91 -5.59
CA GLU A 209 -11.65 3.52 -6.71
C GLU A 209 -11.79 4.73 -7.66
N VAL A 210 -10.75 4.99 -8.43
CA VAL A 210 -10.72 6.10 -9.39
C VAL A 210 -10.63 5.58 -10.81
N GLU A 211 -11.29 6.27 -11.72
CA GLU A 211 -11.18 6.03 -13.15
C GLU A 211 -9.94 6.73 -13.71
N GLY A 212 -9.20 6.05 -14.57
CA GLY A 212 -8.03 6.60 -15.24
C GLY A 212 -6.99 5.55 -15.56
N ASP A 213 -6.17 5.82 -16.59
CA ASP A 213 -5.11 4.92 -17.04
C ASP A 213 -3.74 5.33 -16.46
N GLU A 214 -3.64 6.54 -15.93
CA GLU A 214 -2.38 7.14 -15.50
C GLU A 214 -2.46 7.69 -14.08
N ILE A 215 -1.34 7.60 -13.36
CA ILE A 215 -1.08 8.33 -12.13
C ILE A 215 0.06 9.32 -12.38
N LEU A 216 -0.14 10.57 -12.00
CA LEU A 216 0.90 11.58 -12.00
C LEU A 216 1.66 11.52 -10.68
N PHE A 217 2.97 11.57 -10.78
CA PHE A 217 3.89 11.59 -9.65
C PHE A 217 4.79 12.82 -9.73
N SER A 218 4.87 13.59 -8.66
CA SER A 218 5.78 14.73 -8.55
C SER A 218 6.48 14.73 -7.19
N ARG A 219 7.73 15.15 -7.17
CA ARG A 219 8.51 15.36 -5.95
C ARG A 219 8.73 16.86 -5.75
N GLU A 220 8.50 17.32 -4.53
CA GLU A 220 8.79 18.69 -4.10
C GLU A 220 9.93 18.69 -3.09
N ASP A 221 11.13 19.00 -3.56
CA ASP A 221 12.37 18.94 -2.77
C ASP A 221 12.39 19.92 -1.60
N LYS A 222 11.83 21.13 -1.78
CA LYS A 222 11.81 22.17 -0.74
C LYS A 222 11.02 21.73 0.49
N GLU A 223 9.91 21.04 0.28
CA GLU A 223 9.02 20.61 1.35
C GLU A 223 9.23 19.13 1.72
N LYS A 224 10.15 18.45 1.03
CA LYS A 224 10.41 17.01 1.18
C LYS A 224 9.12 16.20 1.07
N GLN A 225 8.35 16.47 0.05
CA GLN A 225 7.04 15.86 -0.19
C GLN A 225 6.97 15.18 -1.55
N VAL A 226 6.06 14.23 -1.65
CA VAL A 226 5.59 13.68 -2.92
C VAL A 226 4.11 14.01 -3.10
N ILE A 227 3.74 14.24 -4.35
CA ILE A 227 2.35 14.49 -4.76
C ILE A 227 1.98 13.44 -5.80
N PHE A 228 0.85 12.79 -5.57
CA PHE A 228 0.21 11.86 -6.50
C PHE A 228 -1.09 12.46 -6.99
N GLY A 229 -1.33 12.42 -8.31
CA GLY A 229 -2.58 12.84 -8.92
C GLY A 229 -3.21 11.68 -9.69
N VAL A 230 -4.43 11.29 -9.33
CA VAL A 230 -5.18 10.23 -10.01
C VAL A 230 -6.62 10.68 -10.20
N GLY A 231 -7.05 10.87 -11.43
CA GLY A 231 -8.37 11.43 -11.72
C GLY A 231 -8.58 12.76 -11.01
N ASP A 232 -9.62 12.85 -10.21
CA ASP A 232 -9.98 14.03 -9.41
C ASP A 232 -9.37 14.03 -7.99
N VAL A 233 -8.45 13.11 -7.69
CA VAL A 233 -7.84 12.96 -6.37
C VAL A 233 -6.37 13.39 -6.41
N VAL A 234 -5.98 14.24 -5.47
CA VAL A 234 -4.60 14.62 -5.21
C VAL A 234 -4.22 14.17 -3.80
N LEU A 235 -3.19 13.34 -3.70
CA LEU A 235 -2.62 12.87 -2.44
C LEU A 235 -1.22 13.46 -2.27
N THR A 236 -0.92 13.97 -1.09
CA THR A 236 0.42 14.49 -0.75
C THR A 236 0.93 13.78 0.49
N SER A 237 2.20 13.43 0.51
CA SER A 237 2.85 12.85 1.67
C SER A 237 4.24 13.43 1.89
N ARG A 238 4.62 13.63 3.15
CA ARG A 238 6.02 13.85 3.51
C ARG A 238 6.82 12.59 3.25
N LEU A 239 8.08 12.75 2.86
CA LEU A 239 9.04 11.66 2.70
C LEU A 239 9.60 11.24 4.05
N LEU A 240 9.94 9.96 4.19
CA LEU A 240 10.71 9.49 5.33
C LEU A 240 12.18 9.82 5.12
N GLU A 241 12.80 10.44 6.13
CA GLU A 241 14.20 10.81 6.10
C GLU A 241 15.09 9.69 6.66
N GLY A 242 16.26 9.52 6.07
CA GLY A 242 17.28 8.57 6.52
C GLY A 242 17.83 7.71 5.39
N SER A 243 18.75 6.83 5.75
CA SER A 243 19.39 5.90 4.81
C SER A 243 18.65 4.56 4.84
N TYR A 244 18.15 4.13 3.70
CA TYR A 244 17.59 2.77 3.56
C TYR A 244 18.72 1.74 3.60
N PRO A 245 18.51 0.57 4.23
CA PRO A 245 19.54 -0.49 4.26
C PRO A 245 19.98 -0.91 2.85
N ASP A 246 21.25 -1.30 2.72
CA ASP A 246 21.80 -1.82 1.46
C ASP A 246 21.24 -3.23 1.19
N PHE A 247 20.02 -3.23 0.66
CA PHE A 247 19.25 -4.45 0.40
C PHE A 247 19.87 -5.32 -0.73
N ALA A 248 20.65 -4.71 -1.63
CA ALA A 248 21.25 -5.45 -2.74
C ALA A 248 22.23 -6.53 -2.26
N LYS A 249 22.85 -6.33 -1.09
CA LYS A 249 23.78 -7.30 -0.50
C LYS A 249 23.11 -8.57 0.02
N ILE A 250 21.84 -8.51 0.38
CA ILE A 250 21.11 -9.65 0.92
C ILE A 250 20.44 -10.50 -0.16
N ILE A 251 20.31 -9.98 -1.38
CA ILE A 251 19.74 -10.72 -2.51
C ILE A 251 20.77 -11.73 -3.02
N PRO A 252 20.50 -13.05 -2.94
CA PRO A 252 21.42 -14.07 -3.47
C PRO A 252 21.59 -13.90 -4.99
N LYS A 253 22.82 -13.98 -5.46
CA LYS A 253 23.13 -13.89 -6.90
C LYS A 253 22.75 -15.16 -7.67
N SER A 254 22.66 -16.28 -6.99
CA SER A 254 22.27 -17.57 -7.54
C SER A 254 21.68 -18.46 -6.46
N SER A 255 20.81 -19.37 -6.86
CA SER A 255 20.27 -20.43 -6.00
C SER A 255 20.97 -21.76 -6.32
N SER A 256 21.32 -22.50 -5.27
CA SER A 256 21.90 -23.85 -5.41
C SER A 256 20.82 -24.92 -5.64
N LEU A 257 19.61 -24.66 -5.15
CA LEU A 257 18.44 -25.53 -5.27
C LEU A 257 17.25 -24.66 -5.66
N LYS A 258 16.50 -25.10 -6.66
CA LYS A 258 15.26 -24.47 -7.10
C LYS A 258 14.12 -25.47 -7.11
N VAL A 259 12.98 -25.02 -6.66
CA VAL A 259 11.77 -25.82 -6.51
C VAL A 259 10.59 -25.05 -7.11
N LEU A 260 10.00 -25.61 -8.15
CA LEU A 260 8.81 -25.06 -8.81
C LEU A 260 7.56 -25.78 -8.31
N LEU A 261 6.54 -25.02 -7.92
CA LEU A 261 5.34 -25.49 -7.25
C LEU A 261 4.08 -24.87 -7.86
N ASP A 262 2.99 -25.61 -7.84
CA ASP A 262 1.66 -25.00 -7.96
C ASP A 262 1.37 -24.10 -6.76
N LYS A 263 0.99 -22.87 -7.05
CA LYS A 263 0.77 -21.84 -6.03
C LYS A 263 -0.37 -22.20 -5.07
N GLU A 264 -1.49 -22.72 -5.60
CA GLU A 264 -2.68 -23.03 -4.80
C GLU A 264 -2.46 -24.24 -3.87
N GLU A 265 -1.72 -25.25 -4.35
CA GLU A 265 -1.34 -26.40 -3.55
C GLU A 265 -0.37 -26.01 -2.44
N PHE A 266 0.63 -25.19 -2.77
CA PHE A 266 1.56 -24.65 -1.78
C PHE A 266 0.85 -23.78 -0.74
N ALA A 267 -0.03 -22.88 -1.16
CA ALA A 267 -0.81 -22.02 -0.26
C ALA A 267 -1.71 -22.85 0.69
N ARG A 268 -2.33 -23.92 0.18
CA ARG A 268 -3.15 -24.82 0.97
C ARG A 268 -2.31 -25.56 2.02
N ALA A 269 -1.13 -26.06 1.64
CA ALA A 269 -0.23 -26.77 2.54
C ALA A 269 0.31 -25.85 3.65
N VAL A 270 0.71 -24.61 3.31
CA VAL A 270 1.12 -23.59 4.28
C VAL A 270 -0.02 -23.27 5.24
N ARG A 271 -1.25 -23.11 4.74
CA ARG A 271 -2.43 -22.83 5.57
C ARG A 271 -2.76 -23.97 6.54
N LEU A 272 -2.64 -25.23 6.10
CA LEU A 272 -2.82 -26.39 6.98
C LEU A 272 -1.76 -26.44 8.07
N ALA A 273 -0.48 -26.22 7.72
CA ALA A 273 0.62 -26.20 8.69
C ALA A 273 0.50 -25.02 9.66
N SER A 274 -0.04 -23.87 9.22
CA SER A 274 -0.20 -22.68 10.05
C SER A 274 -1.11 -22.89 11.26
N ILE A 275 -2.07 -23.84 11.19
CA ILE A 275 -2.99 -24.17 12.28
C ILE A 275 -2.20 -24.60 13.52
N PHE A 276 -1.13 -25.38 13.33
CA PHE A 276 -0.27 -25.87 14.41
C PHE A 276 0.90 -24.92 14.70
N ALA A 277 1.37 -24.18 13.69
CA ALA A 277 2.50 -23.27 13.83
C ALA A 277 2.20 -22.00 14.65
N ARG A 278 0.94 -21.60 14.81
CA ARG A 278 0.52 -20.36 15.52
C ARG A 278 1.07 -20.26 16.93
N ASP A 279 1.07 -21.38 17.66
CA ASP A 279 1.53 -21.46 19.05
C ASP A 279 3.03 -21.77 19.15
N ALA A 280 3.71 -21.96 18.01
CA ALA A 280 5.12 -22.31 17.90
C ALA A 280 5.89 -21.27 17.06
N ALA A 281 5.91 -20.03 17.53
CA ALA A 281 6.60 -18.89 16.90
C ALA A 281 6.23 -18.64 15.41
N ASN A 282 5.04 -19.07 14.97
CA ASN A 282 4.56 -19.04 13.60
C ASN A 282 5.47 -19.79 12.60
N MET A 283 6.22 -20.79 13.08
CA MET A 283 7.22 -21.49 12.31
C MET A 283 6.63 -22.71 11.58
N VAL A 284 6.83 -22.77 10.27
CA VAL A 284 6.59 -23.94 9.43
C VAL A 284 7.92 -24.43 8.87
N LYS A 285 8.09 -25.75 8.82
CA LYS A 285 9.28 -26.39 8.26
C LYS A 285 8.97 -26.88 6.85
N ILE A 286 9.92 -26.67 5.94
CA ILE A 286 9.86 -27.16 4.57
C ILE A 286 11.06 -28.11 4.37
N LYS A 287 10.76 -29.37 4.09
CA LYS A 287 11.76 -30.38 3.72
C LYS A 287 11.64 -30.66 2.24
N VAL A 288 12.74 -30.48 1.50
CA VAL A 288 12.76 -30.73 0.06
C VAL A 288 13.20 -32.15 -0.20
N SER A 289 12.48 -32.86 -1.05
CA SER A 289 12.79 -34.20 -1.56
C SER A 289 13.03 -34.16 -3.07
N LYS A 290 13.26 -35.31 -3.69
CA LYS A 290 13.47 -35.40 -5.15
C LYS A 290 12.23 -35.04 -5.96
N ASP A 291 11.08 -35.43 -5.46
CA ASP A 291 9.81 -35.39 -6.19
C ASP A 291 8.84 -34.33 -5.65
N GLY A 292 9.27 -33.54 -4.65
CA GLY A 292 8.40 -32.54 -4.07
C GLY A 292 8.94 -31.95 -2.79
N ILE A 293 8.04 -31.32 -2.05
CA ILE A 293 8.31 -30.78 -0.73
C ILE A 293 7.34 -31.34 0.32
N LYS A 294 7.81 -31.39 1.54
CA LYS A 294 6.99 -31.71 2.70
C LYS A 294 6.93 -30.50 3.61
N ILE A 295 5.72 -30.02 3.90
CA ILE A 295 5.48 -28.87 4.77
C ILE A 295 4.88 -29.37 6.06
N SER A 296 5.46 -28.94 7.19
CA SER A 296 4.98 -29.33 8.51
C SER A 296 4.88 -28.16 9.47
N GLY A 297 3.88 -28.24 10.34
CA GLY A 297 3.68 -27.38 11.50
C GLY A 297 3.54 -28.21 12.76
N GLU A 298 4.13 -27.75 13.87
CA GLU A 298 4.16 -28.48 15.12
C GLU A 298 3.86 -27.53 16.28
N SER A 299 3.04 -28.01 17.23
CA SER A 299 2.70 -27.31 18.46
C SER A 299 2.76 -28.30 19.63
N GLY A 300 3.45 -27.94 20.69
CA GLY A 300 3.51 -28.73 21.90
C GLY A 300 2.15 -29.01 22.55
N ASN A 301 1.15 -28.17 22.29
CA ASN A 301 -0.17 -28.24 22.90
C ASN A 301 -1.25 -28.82 21.98
N SER A 302 -1.12 -28.61 20.67
CA SER A 302 -2.19 -28.88 19.68
C SER A 302 -1.86 -30.06 18.76
N GLY A 303 -0.61 -30.56 18.77
CA GLY A 303 -0.16 -31.66 17.92
C GLY A 303 0.64 -31.17 16.72
N SER A 304 0.67 -31.99 15.66
CA SER A 304 1.44 -31.71 14.44
C SER A 304 0.67 -32.06 13.18
N GLN A 305 1.08 -31.46 12.09
CA GLN A 305 0.54 -31.72 10.76
C GLN A 305 1.68 -31.77 9.75
N GLU A 306 1.55 -32.58 8.74
CA GLU A 306 2.49 -32.72 7.63
C GLU A 306 1.69 -32.89 6.32
N THR A 307 2.09 -32.14 5.27
CA THR A 307 1.49 -32.23 3.94
C THR A 307 2.62 -32.36 2.92
N GLU A 308 2.47 -33.30 2.00
CA GLU A 308 3.32 -33.43 0.83
C GLU A 308 2.71 -32.65 -0.35
N VAL A 309 3.56 -31.93 -1.06
CA VAL A 309 3.20 -31.16 -2.26
C VAL A 309 4.15 -31.59 -3.38
N GLU A 310 3.57 -31.99 -4.50
CA GLU A 310 4.36 -32.31 -5.70
C GLU A 310 5.08 -31.04 -6.19
N ALA A 311 6.35 -31.21 -6.59
CA ALA A 311 7.15 -30.10 -7.09
C ALA A 311 8.19 -30.57 -8.10
N LYS A 312 8.52 -29.68 -9.02
CA LYS A 312 9.66 -29.89 -9.91
C LYS A 312 10.92 -29.32 -9.26
N VAL A 313 11.83 -30.22 -8.88
CA VAL A 313 13.10 -29.86 -8.25
C VAL A 313 14.19 -29.82 -9.31
N GLU A 314 14.88 -28.69 -9.46
CA GLU A 314 16.10 -28.62 -10.28
C GLU A 314 17.26 -29.27 -9.53
N ASP A 315 18.05 -30.09 -10.21
CA ASP A 315 19.17 -30.87 -9.64
C ASP A 315 18.80 -31.79 -8.45
N PRO A 316 17.86 -32.73 -8.62
CA PRO A 316 17.38 -33.59 -7.53
C PRO A 316 18.46 -34.43 -6.86
N GLU A 317 19.63 -34.63 -7.52
CA GLU A 317 20.78 -35.31 -6.93
C GLU A 317 21.41 -34.53 -5.75
N LYS A 318 21.27 -33.21 -5.73
CA LYS A 318 21.76 -32.40 -4.61
C LYS A 318 20.97 -32.66 -3.34
N VAL A 319 19.69 -32.94 -3.48
CA VAL A 319 18.78 -33.22 -2.35
C VAL A 319 19.05 -34.62 -1.76
N THR A 320 19.53 -35.58 -2.57
CA THR A 320 19.86 -36.91 -2.08
C THR A 320 21.14 -36.97 -1.26
N ARG A 321 22.04 -35.99 -1.42
CA ARG A 321 23.32 -35.93 -0.70
C ARG A 321 23.24 -35.19 0.63
N ALA A 322 22.24 -34.34 0.81
CA ALA A 322 22.03 -33.58 2.03
C ALA A 322 20.53 -33.41 2.29
N GLU A 323 20.09 -33.54 3.51
CA GLU A 323 18.72 -33.18 3.88
C GLU A 323 18.55 -31.66 3.78
N TRP A 324 17.66 -31.22 2.90
CA TRP A 324 17.27 -29.81 2.80
C TRP A 324 16.05 -29.57 3.67
N GLU A 325 16.28 -29.06 4.85
CA GLU A 325 15.24 -28.61 5.76
C GLU A 325 15.46 -27.15 6.11
N ILE A 326 14.42 -26.35 5.94
CA ILE A 326 14.43 -24.92 6.20
C ILE A 326 13.10 -24.53 6.85
N ALA A 327 13.13 -23.59 7.78
CA ALA A 327 11.93 -23.12 8.44
C ALA A 327 11.70 -21.63 8.16
N PHE A 328 10.42 -21.29 8.01
CA PHE A 328 9.99 -19.91 7.76
C PHE A 328 8.82 -19.54 8.68
N ASN A 329 8.65 -18.25 8.91
CA ASN A 329 7.41 -17.73 9.45
C ASN A 329 6.31 -17.87 8.39
N TYR A 330 5.27 -18.67 8.67
CA TYR A 330 4.21 -18.96 7.71
C TYR A 330 3.48 -17.69 7.23
N ARG A 331 3.38 -16.64 8.06
CA ARG A 331 2.73 -15.38 7.69
C ARG A 331 3.43 -14.71 6.51
N PHE A 332 4.75 -14.81 6.45
CA PHE A 332 5.52 -14.24 5.35
C PHE A 332 5.32 -15.02 4.04
N LEU A 333 5.16 -16.34 4.16
CA LEU A 333 4.78 -17.19 3.03
C LEU A 333 3.36 -16.88 2.54
N GLU A 334 2.40 -16.76 3.45
CA GLU A 334 1.02 -16.40 3.13
C GLU A 334 0.93 -15.04 2.45
N ASP A 335 1.62 -14.02 2.97
CA ASP A 335 1.63 -12.68 2.40
C ASP A 335 2.18 -12.68 0.95
N PHE A 336 3.26 -13.43 0.69
CA PHE A 336 3.80 -13.61 -0.66
C PHE A 336 2.77 -14.31 -1.56
N LEU A 337 2.23 -15.46 -1.15
CA LEU A 337 1.29 -16.26 -1.92
C LEU A 337 -0.02 -15.50 -2.24
N HIS A 338 -0.47 -14.63 -1.35
CA HIS A 338 -1.63 -13.76 -1.60
C HIS A 338 -1.32 -12.61 -2.56
N SER A 339 -0.06 -12.16 -2.63
CA SER A 339 0.31 -11.02 -3.47
C SER A 339 0.50 -11.38 -4.94
N VAL A 340 0.96 -12.60 -5.24
CA VAL A 340 1.27 -13.07 -6.60
C VAL A 340 0.03 -13.60 -7.33
N LYS A 341 0.02 -13.42 -8.65
CA LYS A 341 -1.12 -13.77 -9.51
C LYS A 341 -0.89 -15.02 -10.37
N GLY A 342 0.38 -15.41 -10.56
CA GLY A 342 0.74 -16.59 -11.36
C GLY A 342 0.21 -17.88 -10.76
N GLU A 343 0.09 -18.91 -11.59
CA GLU A 343 -0.32 -20.24 -11.18
C GLU A 343 0.83 -21.04 -10.54
N GLU A 344 2.06 -20.72 -10.91
CA GLU A 344 3.26 -21.37 -10.39
C GLU A 344 4.20 -20.38 -9.70
N VAL A 345 4.82 -20.84 -8.63
CA VAL A 345 5.84 -20.10 -7.86
C VAL A 345 7.14 -20.91 -7.79
N GLU A 346 8.27 -20.21 -7.86
CA GLU A 346 9.59 -20.83 -7.71
C GLU A 346 10.20 -20.42 -6.36
N MET A 347 10.69 -21.38 -5.61
CA MET A 347 11.53 -21.17 -4.42
C MET A 347 12.99 -21.47 -4.78
N GLY A 348 13.88 -20.53 -4.47
CA GLY A 348 15.31 -20.67 -4.65
C GLY A 348 16.06 -20.64 -3.33
N PHE A 349 16.92 -21.61 -3.09
CA PHE A 349 17.74 -21.72 -1.87
C PHE A 349 19.21 -21.78 -2.19
N THR A 350 20.05 -21.13 -1.37
CA THR A 350 21.51 -21.22 -1.43
C THR A 350 22.03 -22.20 -0.39
N THR A 351 21.67 -22.01 0.86
CA THR A 351 21.90 -22.88 2.02
C THR A 351 20.73 -22.74 2.99
N PRO A 352 20.47 -23.71 3.90
CA PRO A 352 19.32 -23.65 4.81
C PRO A 352 19.31 -22.48 5.79
N ASP A 353 20.45 -21.82 6.01
CA ASP A 353 20.61 -20.66 6.93
C ASP A 353 20.52 -19.31 6.20
N LYS A 354 20.42 -19.31 4.88
CA LYS A 354 20.29 -18.11 4.04
C LYS A 354 18.84 -17.84 3.66
N ALA A 355 18.56 -16.59 3.29
CA ALA A 355 17.25 -16.20 2.80
C ALA A 355 16.78 -17.09 1.63
N GLY A 356 15.54 -17.55 1.70
CA GLY A 356 14.86 -18.14 0.54
C GLY A 356 14.41 -17.02 -0.40
N VAL A 357 14.59 -17.26 -1.70
CA VAL A 357 14.11 -16.40 -2.79
C VAL A 357 12.82 -16.98 -3.32
N PHE A 358 11.78 -16.19 -3.38
CA PHE A 358 10.45 -16.58 -3.86
C PHE A 358 10.10 -15.70 -5.06
N THR A 359 9.69 -16.30 -6.15
CA THR A 359 9.33 -15.58 -7.37
C THR A 359 8.04 -16.12 -7.98
N ASP A 360 7.29 -15.25 -8.64
CA ASP A 360 6.18 -15.60 -9.50
C ASP A 360 6.73 -15.88 -10.90
N THR A 361 6.47 -17.08 -11.46
CA THR A 361 6.98 -17.45 -12.78
C THR A 361 6.44 -16.56 -13.91
N SER A 362 5.28 -15.97 -13.69
CA SER A 362 4.64 -15.05 -14.63
C SER A 362 5.21 -13.62 -14.59
N ASP A 363 5.95 -13.26 -13.52
CA ASP A 363 6.50 -11.91 -13.32
C ASP A 363 7.99 -11.90 -12.99
N LYS A 364 8.82 -11.87 -14.02
CA LYS A 364 10.30 -11.85 -13.90
C LYS A 364 10.85 -10.58 -13.23
N ASN A 365 10.04 -9.54 -13.08
CA ASN A 365 10.43 -8.27 -12.47
C ASN A 365 10.10 -8.20 -10.97
N TYR A 366 9.61 -9.29 -10.40
CA TYR A 366 9.28 -9.41 -8.99
C TYR A 366 10.13 -10.47 -8.30
N LEU A 367 10.59 -10.14 -7.10
CA LEU A 367 11.20 -11.10 -6.19
C LEU A 367 10.81 -10.81 -4.75
N HIS A 368 10.70 -11.86 -3.97
CA HIS A 368 10.47 -11.82 -2.53
C HIS A 368 11.51 -12.65 -1.79
N LEU A 369 12.06 -12.11 -0.71
CA LEU A 369 12.99 -12.82 0.16
C LEU A 369 12.35 -13.05 1.52
N ILE A 370 12.59 -14.22 2.10
CA ILE A 370 12.20 -14.53 3.48
C ILE A 370 13.42 -15.10 4.20
N MET A 371 13.75 -14.50 5.34
CA MET A 371 14.81 -15.01 6.22
C MET A 371 14.33 -16.28 6.93
N PRO A 372 15.14 -17.34 7.00
CA PRO A 372 14.77 -18.53 7.71
C PRO A 372 14.73 -18.30 9.23
N VAL A 373 13.85 -19.05 9.90
CA VAL A 373 13.84 -19.17 11.35
C VAL A 373 14.83 -20.29 11.76
N LYS A 374 15.67 -20.04 12.76
CA LYS A 374 16.58 -21.08 13.26
C LYS A 374 15.78 -22.22 13.89
N ILE A 375 15.98 -23.42 13.39
CA ILE A 375 15.46 -24.63 13.99
C ILE A 375 16.32 -24.91 15.22
N GLN A 376 15.72 -24.84 16.40
CA GLN A 376 16.39 -25.30 17.62
C GLN A 376 16.29 -26.83 17.63
N GLY A 377 17.43 -27.49 17.52
CA GLY A 377 17.53 -28.96 17.65
C GLY A 377 17.48 -29.39 19.10
#